data_84c8de783569b90bfb5a0670d4cfecfc
#
_entry.id   84c8de783569b90bfb5a0670d4cfecfc
#
_cell.length_a   1.000
_cell.length_b   1.000
_cell.length_c   1.000
_cell.angle_alpha   90.00
_cell.angle_beta   90.00
_cell.angle_gamma   90.00
#
_symmetry.space_group_name_H-M   'P 1'
#
loop_
_entity.id
_entity.type
_entity.pdbx_description
1 polymer ?
#
loop_
_entity_poly.entity_id
_entity_poly.type
_entity_poly.pdbx_seq_one_letter_code
_entity_poly.pdbx_strand_id
1 'polypeptide(L)'
;PINLIKSKFDDLSSSSMRQEILKYKDMTIINDCYNASPTSMKSSIDVLSLYSNEKVCILGDMAELGIKSEFYHSEISEYANYKIDKLIAIGKYRQAYCEKFSDKRNCFCFETIEDFEKNVRDILKGTETILIKASRSSRFEKVINILKDKF
;
A
#
# COMPACT_ATOMS: atom_id res chain seq x y z
N PRO A 1 5.95 -0.65 -30.05
CA PRO A 1 5.62 -1.96 -29.54
C PRO A 1 5.75 -2.04 -28.03
N ILE A 2 4.73 -2.59 -27.42
CA ILE A 2 4.56 -2.75 -25.97
C ILE A 2 5.71 -3.52 -25.31
N ASN A 3 6.38 -4.41 -26.03
CA ASN A 3 7.50 -5.21 -25.52
C ASN A 3 8.78 -4.40 -25.26
N LEU A 4 8.99 -3.30 -25.98
CA LEU A 4 10.16 -2.43 -25.78
C LEU A 4 9.98 -1.52 -24.56
N ILE A 5 8.74 -1.20 -24.24
CA ILE A 5 8.39 -0.40 -23.05
C ILE A 5 8.56 -1.28 -21.80
N LYS A 6 8.13 -2.54 -21.85
CA LYS A 6 8.30 -3.50 -20.76
C LYS A 6 9.77 -3.73 -20.40
N SER A 7 10.64 -3.94 -21.42
CA SER A 7 12.08 -4.16 -21.17
C SER A 7 12.80 -2.94 -20.60
N LYS A 8 12.37 -1.72 -20.95
CA LYS A 8 12.94 -0.48 -20.38
C LYS A 8 12.47 -0.21 -18.94
N PHE A 9 11.30 -0.72 -18.56
CA PHE A 9 10.86 -0.68 -17.16
C PHE A 9 11.58 -1.72 -16.31
N ASP A 10 11.93 -2.87 -16.87
CA ASP A 10 12.71 -3.91 -16.17
C ASP A 10 14.18 -3.50 -15.97
N ASP A 11 14.73 -2.68 -16.88
CA ASP A 11 16.10 -2.13 -16.77
C ASP A 11 16.23 -0.90 -15.86
N LEU A 12 15.13 -0.25 -15.52
CA LEU A 12 15.06 0.67 -14.40
C LEU A 12 14.91 -0.14 -13.12
N SER A 13 15.84 -1.06 -12.89
CA SER A 13 15.89 -1.87 -11.69
C SER A 13 15.87 -0.93 -10.49
N SER A 14 14.67 -0.74 -10.02
CA SER A 14 14.35 -0.10 -8.79
C SER A 14 15.32 -0.57 -7.71
N SER A 15 15.94 0.35 -7.05
CA SER A 15 16.50 0.02 -5.75
C SER A 15 15.44 -0.80 -5.01
N SER A 16 15.81 -1.92 -4.41
CA SER A 16 14.89 -2.75 -3.64
C SER A 16 13.98 -1.86 -2.79
N MET A 17 12.67 -2.15 -2.70
CA MET A 17 11.65 -1.39 -1.96
C MET A 17 11.09 -0.14 -2.68
N ARG A 18 11.40 0.10 -3.97
CA ARG A 18 10.77 1.15 -4.79
C ARG A 18 10.00 0.51 -5.93
N GLN A 19 8.67 0.38 -5.80
CA GLN A 19 7.77 -0.22 -6.80
C GLN A 19 8.24 -1.59 -7.33
N GLU A 20 8.89 -2.38 -6.48
CA GLU A 20 9.30 -3.73 -6.81
C GLU A 20 8.06 -4.64 -6.89
N ILE A 21 7.91 -5.35 -7.99
CA ILE A 21 6.79 -6.28 -8.18
C ILE A 21 7.21 -7.67 -7.74
N LEU A 22 6.57 -8.18 -6.69
CA LEU A 22 6.80 -9.52 -6.16
C LEU A 22 5.58 -10.40 -6.47
N LYS A 23 5.81 -11.55 -7.06
CA LYS A 23 4.79 -12.59 -7.21
C LYS A 23 4.99 -13.61 -6.10
N TYR A 24 3.97 -13.81 -5.28
CA TYR A 24 3.99 -14.82 -4.23
C TYR A 24 2.70 -15.62 -4.25
N LYS A 25 2.79 -16.89 -4.67
CA LYS A 25 1.62 -17.74 -4.95
C LYS A 25 0.65 -16.98 -5.87
N ASP A 26 -0.60 -16.79 -5.47
CA ASP A 26 -1.62 -16.10 -6.25
C ASP A 26 -1.68 -14.58 -5.99
N MET A 27 -0.86 -14.07 -5.05
CA MET A 27 -0.75 -12.65 -4.75
C MET A 27 0.26 -11.95 -5.65
N THR A 28 -0.03 -10.70 -5.96
CA THR A 28 0.93 -9.73 -6.49
C THR A 28 1.17 -8.65 -5.45
N ILE A 29 2.41 -8.46 -5.03
CA ILE A 29 2.80 -7.44 -4.06
C ILE A 29 3.61 -6.36 -4.77
N ILE A 30 3.14 -5.12 -4.68
CA ILE A 30 3.90 -3.94 -5.12
C ILE A 30 4.60 -3.39 -3.89
N ASN A 31 5.89 -3.71 -3.76
CA ASN A 31 6.72 -3.27 -2.66
C ASN A 31 7.25 -1.86 -2.93
N ASP A 32 6.71 -0.88 -2.24
CA ASP A 32 7.11 0.53 -2.35
C ASP A 32 7.37 1.14 -0.96
N CYS A 33 8.15 0.41 -0.15
CA CYS A 33 8.39 0.71 1.27
C CYS A 33 9.60 1.62 1.53
N TYR A 34 10.27 2.14 0.50
CA TYR A 34 11.48 2.94 0.69
C TYR A 34 11.15 4.30 1.30
N ASN A 35 10.16 4.98 0.77
CA ASN A 35 9.69 6.29 1.27
C ASN A 35 8.25 6.56 0.82
N ALA A 36 7.62 7.56 1.46
CA ALA A 36 6.28 7.98 1.11
C ALA A 36 6.11 9.49 1.24
N SER A 37 5.64 10.10 0.17
CA SER A 37 5.19 11.49 0.10
C SER A 37 3.77 11.53 -0.48
N PRO A 38 3.01 12.63 -0.34
CA PRO A 38 1.69 12.73 -0.94
C PRO A 38 1.69 12.45 -2.44
N THR A 39 2.65 12.99 -3.19
CA THR A 39 2.77 12.78 -4.63
C THR A 39 3.11 11.32 -4.96
N SER A 40 4.07 10.72 -4.28
CA SER A 40 4.47 9.33 -4.54
C SER A 40 3.40 8.32 -4.14
N MET A 41 2.62 8.60 -3.10
CA MET A 41 1.47 7.79 -2.71
C MET A 41 0.42 7.74 -3.82
N LYS A 42 0.06 8.90 -4.38
CA LYS A 42 -0.91 9.00 -5.49
C LYS A 42 -0.43 8.25 -6.72
N SER A 43 0.84 8.43 -7.09
CA SER A 43 1.43 7.71 -8.23
C SER A 43 1.39 6.19 -8.06
N SER A 44 1.68 5.69 -6.88
CA SER A 44 1.65 4.25 -6.59
C SER A 44 0.22 3.69 -6.59
N ILE A 45 -0.76 4.45 -6.11
CA ILE A 45 -2.18 4.10 -6.19
C ILE A 45 -2.64 4.03 -7.65
N ASP A 46 -2.20 4.96 -8.50
CA ASP A 46 -2.51 4.92 -9.93
C ASP A 46 -1.94 3.66 -10.61
N VAL A 47 -0.72 3.25 -10.26
CA VAL A 47 -0.15 1.99 -10.74
C VAL A 47 -1.00 0.80 -10.29
N LEU A 48 -1.37 0.73 -9.01
CA LEU A 48 -2.23 -0.33 -8.50
C LEU A 48 -3.58 -0.38 -9.22
N SER A 49 -4.16 0.79 -9.55
CA SER A 49 -5.46 0.87 -10.20
C SER A 49 -5.52 0.20 -11.57
N LEU A 50 -4.37 -0.05 -12.20
CA LEU A 50 -4.28 -0.71 -13.52
C LEU A 50 -4.43 -2.24 -13.45
N TYR A 51 -4.37 -2.82 -12.27
CA TYR A 51 -4.53 -4.26 -12.08
C TYR A 51 -6.01 -4.66 -12.07
N SER A 52 -6.30 -5.87 -12.51
CA SER A 52 -7.67 -6.39 -12.60
C SER A 52 -8.15 -7.17 -11.38
N ASN A 53 -7.22 -7.66 -10.57
CA ASN A 53 -7.53 -8.37 -9.34
C ASN A 53 -8.10 -7.43 -8.26
N GLU A 54 -8.59 -7.99 -7.17
CA GLU A 54 -8.95 -7.17 -5.98
C GLU A 54 -7.73 -6.34 -5.55
N LYS A 55 -7.90 -5.03 -5.51
CA LYS A 55 -6.82 -4.06 -5.27
C LYS A 55 -6.84 -3.61 -3.82
N VAL A 56 -5.74 -3.84 -3.12
CA VAL A 56 -5.59 -3.52 -1.71
C VAL A 56 -4.42 -2.56 -1.52
N CYS A 57 -4.63 -1.49 -0.78
CA CYS A 57 -3.56 -0.65 -0.25
C CYS A 57 -3.31 -0.99 1.22
N ILE A 58 -2.06 -1.26 1.57
CA ILE A 58 -1.58 -1.28 2.95
C ILE A 58 -0.66 -0.07 3.12
N LEU A 59 -1.17 0.96 3.75
CA LEU A 59 -0.51 2.26 3.85
C LEU A 59 -0.11 2.57 5.29
N GLY A 60 1.10 3.08 5.44
CA GLY A 60 1.60 3.58 6.72
C GLY A 60 1.80 5.09 6.72
N ASP A 61 2.44 5.59 7.76
CA ASP A 61 2.64 7.00 7.93
C ASP A 61 3.59 7.59 6.87
N MET A 62 3.26 8.79 6.40
CA MET A 62 4.17 9.67 5.68
C MET A 62 4.88 10.56 6.68
N ALA A 63 6.21 10.55 6.68
CA ALA A 63 7.02 11.38 7.57
C ALA A 63 7.20 12.81 7.05
N GLU A 64 7.63 13.70 7.93
CA GLU A 64 8.10 15.06 7.61
C GLU A 64 7.04 15.99 6.98
N LEU A 65 5.76 15.78 7.28
CA LEU A 65 4.66 16.63 6.79
C LEU A 65 4.24 17.72 7.81
N GLY A 66 4.80 17.72 9.00
CA GLY A 66 4.52 18.72 10.04
C GLY A 66 3.06 18.74 10.46
N ILE A 67 2.53 19.93 10.69
CA ILE A 67 1.15 20.13 11.16
C ILE A 67 0.08 19.69 10.13
N LYS A 68 0.44 19.53 8.86
CA LYS A 68 -0.45 19.08 7.79
C LYS A 68 -0.51 17.56 7.63
N SER A 69 0.12 16.81 8.52
CA SER A 69 0.18 15.34 8.42
C SER A 69 -1.21 14.71 8.31
N GLU A 70 -2.14 15.03 9.18
CA GLU A 70 -3.50 14.49 9.12
C GLU A 70 -4.20 14.84 7.80
N PHE A 71 -4.07 16.08 7.35
CA PHE A 71 -4.64 16.55 6.09
C PHE A 71 -4.14 15.71 4.90
N TYR A 72 -2.83 15.50 4.79
CA TYR A 72 -2.28 14.75 3.67
C TYR A 72 -2.64 13.26 3.71
N HIS A 73 -2.69 12.65 4.89
CA HIS A 73 -3.14 11.26 5.02
C HIS A 73 -4.62 11.10 4.61
N SER A 74 -5.47 12.04 5.03
CA SER A 74 -6.88 12.10 4.57
C SER A 74 -7.00 12.28 3.06
N GLU A 75 -6.19 13.15 2.48
CA GLU A 75 -6.18 13.43 1.03
C GLU A 75 -5.81 12.18 0.22
N ILE A 76 -4.85 11.39 0.69
CA ILE A 76 -4.48 10.13 0.02
C ILE A 76 -5.65 9.15 0.04
N SER A 77 -6.33 9.03 1.16
CA SER A 77 -7.50 8.16 1.27
C SER A 77 -8.64 8.60 0.32
N GLU A 78 -8.91 9.89 0.26
CA GLU A 78 -9.90 10.46 -0.66
C GLU A 78 -9.51 10.19 -2.12
N TYR A 79 -8.24 10.35 -2.46
CA TYR A 79 -7.72 10.03 -3.79
C TYR A 79 -7.86 8.55 -4.16
N ALA A 80 -7.72 7.66 -3.19
CA ALA A 80 -7.84 6.21 -3.38
C ALA A 80 -9.28 5.73 -3.61
N ASN A 81 -10.28 6.52 -3.21
CA ASN A 81 -11.69 6.18 -3.43
C ASN A 81 -11.95 5.87 -4.90
N TYR A 82 -12.69 4.79 -5.17
CA TYR A 82 -13.03 4.29 -6.51
C TYR A 82 -11.85 3.74 -7.34
N LYS A 83 -10.61 3.83 -6.83
CA LYS A 83 -9.41 3.29 -7.48
C LYS A 83 -8.98 1.95 -6.91
N ILE A 84 -9.31 1.69 -5.66
CA ILE A 84 -8.98 0.47 -4.93
C ILE A 84 -10.22 -0.14 -4.28
N ASP A 85 -10.14 -1.40 -3.92
CA ASP A 85 -11.25 -2.13 -3.31
C ASP A 85 -11.16 -2.15 -1.77
N LYS A 86 -9.96 -2.11 -1.21
CA LYS A 86 -9.74 -2.23 0.23
C LYS A 86 -8.56 -1.36 0.69
N LEU A 87 -8.75 -0.67 1.81
CA LEU A 87 -7.71 0.14 2.46
C LEU A 87 -7.38 -0.42 3.84
N ILE A 88 -6.10 -0.67 4.08
CA ILE A 88 -5.55 -1.05 5.37
C ILE A 88 -4.56 0.03 5.78
N ALA A 89 -4.84 0.73 6.86
CA ALA A 89 -4.01 1.82 7.37
C ALA A 89 -3.36 1.40 8.70
N ILE A 90 -2.03 1.54 8.78
CA ILE A 90 -1.26 1.14 9.95
C ILE A 90 -0.40 2.31 10.42
N GLY A 91 -0.50 2.67 11.68
CA GLY A 91 0.35 3.67 12.29
C GLY A 91 -0.40 4.81 12.98
N LYS A 92 0.31 5.89 13.21
CA LYS A 92 -0.18 7.05 13.96
C LYS A 92 -1.36 7.74 13.25
N TYR A 93 -1.28 7.88 11.92
CA TYR A 93 -2.28 8.59 11.12
C TYR A 93 -3.35 7.68 10.51
N ARG A 94 -3.49 6.45 10.98
CA ARG A 94 -4.48 5.47 10.48
C ARG A 94 -5.92 6.00 10.43
N GLN A 95 -6.32 6.79 11.43
CA GLN A 95 -7.67 7.35 11.49
C GLN A 95 -7.92 8.36 10.38
N ALA A 96 -6.93 9.22 10.08
CA ALA A 96 -7.02 10.18 9.00
C ALA A 96 -7.25 9.49 7.64
N TYR A 97 -6.59 8.37 7.39
CA TYR A 97 -6.87 7.53 6.22
C TYR A 97 -8.31 7.00 6.24
N CYS A 98 -8.74 6.43 7.36
CA CYS A 98 -10.04 5.73 7.44
C CYS A 98 -11.24 6.69 7.39
N GLU A 99 -11.10 7.93 7.82
CA GLU A 99 -12.18 8.93 7.81
C GLU A 99 -12.68 9.25 6.38
N LYS A 100 -11.80 9.31 5.42
CA LYS A 100 -12.11 9.74 4.05
C LYS A 100 -12.30 8.59 3.06
N PHE A 101 -12.00 7.36 3.46
CA PHE A 101 -12.30 6.21 2.61
C PHE A 101 -13.79 5.88 2.65
N SER A 102 -14.44 5.86 1.49
CA SER A 102 -15.90 5.80 1.37
C SER A 102 -16.48 4.46 1.82
N ASP A 103 -15.87 3.34 1.42
CA ASP A 103 -16.35 2.02 1.80
C ASP A 103 -15.80 1.60 3.16
N LYS A 104 -16.55 1.93 4.21
CA LYS A 104 -16.16 1.64 5.60
C LYS A 104 -16.04 0.15 5.92
N ARG A 105 -16.72 -0.72 5.19
CA ARG A 105 -16.63 -2.17 5.38
C ARG A 105 -15.31 -2.74 4.88
N ASN A 106 -14.66 -2.05 3.96
CA ASN A 106 -13.37 -2.40 3.39
C ASN A 106 -12.24 -1.45 3.82
N CYS A 107 -12.40 -0.77 4.95
CA CYS A 107 -11.39 0.08 5.57
C CYS A 107 -11.01 -0.45 6.94
N PHE A 108 -9.75 -0.79 7.13
CA PHE A 108 -9.21 -1.39 8.35
C PHE A 108 -8.09 -0.54 8.91
N CYS A 109 -8.11 -0.28 10.22
CA CYS A 109 -7.16 0.58 10.91
C CYS A 109 -6.46 -0.19 12.02
N PHE A 110 -5.12 -0.18 12.02
CA PHE A 110 -4.31 -0.80 13.05
C PHE A 110 -3.29 0.20 13.59
N GLU A 111 -3.07 0.17 14.89
CA GLU A 111 -2.06 1.01 15.52
C GLU A 111 -0.65 0.49 15.19
N THR A 112 -0.47 -0.81 15.19
CA THR A 112 0.82 -1.49 14.99
C THR A 112 0.75 -2.54 13.89
N ILE A 113 1.92 -2.90 13.35
CA ILE A 113 2.06 -4.00 12.39
C ILE A 113 1.68 -5.33 13.06
N GLU A 114 1.97 -5.49 14.34
CA GLU A 114 1.63 -6.68 15.12
C GLU A 114 0.10 -6.89 15.23
N ASP A 115 -0.65 -5.80 15.40
CA ASP A 115 -2.12 -5.87 15.40
C ASP A 115 -2.68 -6.24 14.03
N PHE A 116 -2.10 -5.70 12.97
CA PHE A 116 -2.42 -6.11 11.59
C PHE A 116 -2.14 -7.62 11.39
N GLU A 117 -0.99 -8.11 11.83
CA GLU A 117 -0.61 -9.52 11.68
C GLU A 117 -1.64 -10.48 12.27
N LYS A 118 -2.20 -10.15 13.42
CA LYS A 118 -3.21 -10.98 14.10
C LYS A 118 -4.52 -11.10 13.30
N ASN A 119 -4.81 -10.11 12.46
CA ASN A 119 -6.09 -10.00 11.75
C ASN A 119 -6.00 -10.23 10.24
N VAL A 120 -4.80 -10.37 9.70
CA VAL A 120 -4.57 -10.36 8.25
C VAL A 120 -5.33 -11.44 7.49
N ARG A 121 -5.48 -12.63 8.06
CA ARG A 121 -6.20 -13.75 7.44
C ARG A 121 -7.72 -13.55 7.38
N ASP A 122 -8.27 -12.72 8.25
CA ASP A 122 -9.70 -12.37 8.23
C ASP A 122 -10.00 -11.27 7.20
N ILE A 123 -8.97 -10.55 6.76
CA ILE A 123 -9.10 -9.41 5.86
C ILE A 123 -8.73 -9.76 4.41
N LEU A 124 -7.68 -10.56 4.22
CA LEU A 124 -7.12 -10.91 2.92
C LEU A 124 -7.35 -12.38 2.59
N LYS A 125 -7.44 -12.69 1.30
CA LYS A 125 -7.68 -14.04 0.77
C LYS A 125 -6.41 -14.72 0.24
N GLY A 126 -5.38 -13.94 -0.08
CA GLY A 126 -4.15 -14.41 -0.69
C GLY A 126 -4.15 -14.43 -2.23
N THR A 127 -5.08 -13.69 -2.85
CA THR A 127 -5.24 -13.60 -4.31
C THR A 127 -5.23 -12.16 -4.83
N GLU A 128 -5.04 -11.20 -3.94
CA GLU A 128 -5.11 -9.78 -4.23
C GLU A 128 -3.85 -9.25 -4.92
N THR A 129 -3.96 -8.08 -5.52
CA THR A 129 -2.83 -7.21 -5.83
C THR A 129 -2.73 -6.16 -4.73
N ILE A 130 -1.60 -6.15 -4.03
CA ILE A 130 -1.41 -5.39 -2.78
C ILE A 130 -0.28 -4.37 -2.96
N LEU A 131 -0.60 -3.09 -2.84
CA LEU A 131 0.40 -2.02 -2.69
C LEU A 131 0.77 -1.86 -1.22
N ILE A 132 2.07 -1.92 -0.93
CA ILE A 132 2.61 -1.70 0.41
C ILE A 132 3.49 -0.46 0.38
N LYS A 133 3.09 0.60 1.08
CA LYS A 133 3.80 1.88 1.06
C LYS A 133 3.72 2.63 2.38
N ALA A 134 4.87 3.09 2.83
CA ALA A 134 5.03 3.93 4.02
C ALA A 134 6.38 4.64 3.99
N SER A 135 6.59 5.59 4.90
CA SER A 135 7.91 6.16 5.15
C SER A 135 8.90 5.11 5.64
N ARG A 136 10.17 5.33 5.40
CA ARG A 136 11.26 4.42 5.77
C ARG A 136 11.23 4.04 7.25
N SER A 137 10.93 4.98 8.12
CA SER A 137 10.85 4.79 9.57
C SER A 137 9.76 3.80 10.01
N SER A 138 8.74 3.59 9.20
CA SER A 138 7.64 2.64 9.50
C SER A 138 8.04 1.17 9.32
N ARG A 139 9.15 0.89 8.65
CA ARG A 139 9.69 -0.47 8.43
C ARG A 139 8.67 -1.45 7.84
N PHE A 140 7.98 -1.04 6.81
CA PHE A 140 6.90 -1.82 6.17
C PHE A 140 7.37 -3.05 5.41
N GLU A 141 8.67 -3.27 5.26
CA GLU A 141 9.22 -4.56 4.83
C GLU A 141 8.76 -5.72 5.72
N LYS A 142 8.44 -5.46 6.99
CA LYS A 142 7.84 -6.45 7.90
C LYS A 142 6.46 -6.92 7.44
N VAL A 143 5.68 -6.04 6.81
CA VAL A 143 4.35 -6.38 6.26
C VAL A 143 4.49 -7.43 5.15
N ILE A 144 5.50 -7.31 4.30
CA ILE A 144 5.77 -8.28 3.23
C ILE A 144 6.07 -9.66 3.81
N ASN A 145 6.90 -9.72 4.85
CA ASN A 145 7.22 -10.98 5.53
C ASN A 145 5.98 -11.62 6.16
N ILE A 146 5.11 -10.81 6.76
CA ILE A 146 3.84 -11.29 7.33
C ILE A 146 2.96 -11.91 6.23
N LEU A 147 2.81 -11.25 5.09
CA LEU A 147 2.01 -11.79 3.98
C LEU A 147 2.55 -13.13 3.50
N LYS A 148 3.88 -13.26 3.36
CA LYS A 148 4.51 -14.51 2.96
C LYS A 148 4.38 -15.62 3.99
N ASP A 149 4.34 -15.28 5.28
CA ASP A 149 4.18 -16.28 6.35
C ASP A 149 2.73 -16.74 6.51
N LYS A 150 1.76 -15.87 6.24
CA LYS A 150 0.34 -16.15 6.49
C LYS A 150 -0.38 -16.80 5.29
N PHE A 151 0.14 -16.64 4.08
CA PHE A 151 -0.46 -17.15 2.84
C PHE A 151 0.49 -18.06 2.07
#